data_cbd40575b76b8f78fc4830a56631076d
#
_entry.id   cbd40575b76b8f78fc4830a56631076d
#
_cell.length_a   1.000
_cell.length_b   1.000
_cell.length_c   1.000
_cell.angle_alpha   90.00
_cell.angle_beta   90.00
_cell.angle_gamma   90.00
#
_symmetry.space_group_name_H-M   'P 1'
#
loop_
_entity.id
_entity.type
_entity.pdbx_description
1 polymer ?
#
loop_
_entity_poly.entity_id
_entity_poly.type
_entity_poly.pdbx_seq_one_letter_code
_entity_poly.pdbx_strand_id
1 'polypeptide(L)'
;MRKNILFITSCLLAATTFAEDINTLPKDTTKVIDIEEVVVIASPKETGKLRELPTAVSLLSQKDMQANQITTLKNVSSLVPNFFMPDYGSRLTSAIYIRGIGSRINTPAVGLYVDNIPYIDKSAFDFNFYDIERIDILRGPQGTLYGRNTMGGLIKVHTRSPFSYQGTDVKLSYGTKSNYRSASLTHYHRWSDCFAFSAGGY
;
A
#
# COMPACT_ATOMS: atom_id res chain seq x y z
N MET A 1 8.24 1.99 44.80
CA MET A 1 7.78 0.92 43.91
C MET A 1 6.30 0.56 43.98
N ARG A 2 5.61 0.73 45.12
CA ARG A 2 4.16 0.39 45.25
C ARG A 2 3.16 1.36 44.59
N LYS A 3 3.53 2.62 44.38
CA LYS A 3 2.61 3.65 43.81
C LYS A 3 2.47 3.54 42.29
N ASN A 4 3.47 3.03 41.58
CA ASN A 4 3.43 2.92 40.10
C ASN A 4 2.67 1.68 39.62
N ILE A 5 2.55 0.67 40.46
CA ILE A 5 1.76 -0.54 40.17
C ILE A 5 0.26 -0.26 40.22
N LEU A 6 -0.14 0.67 41.11
CA LEU A 6 -1.57 1.05 41.25
C LEU A 6 -2.07 1.85 40.03
N PHE A 7 -1.21 2.61 39.38
CA PHE A 7 -1.54 3.38 38.17
C PHE A 7 -1.72 2.48 36.93
N ILE A 8 -0.89 1.44 36.82
CA ILE A 8 -0.99 0.47 35.71
C ILE A 8 -2.23 -0.39 35.85
N THR A 9 -2.59 -0.76 37.07
CA THR A 9 -3.82 -1.56 37.34
C THR A 9 -5.10 -0.73 37.10
N SER A 10 -5.08 0.58 37.37
CA SER A 10 -6.21 1.47 37.08
C SER A 10 -6.42 1.71 35.58
N CYS A 11 -5.38 1.75 34.78
CA CYS A 11 -5.50 1.84 33.31
C CYS A 11 -6.03 0.54 32.67
N LEU A 12 -5.75 -0.63 33.27
CA LEU A 12 -6.26 -1.91 32.74
C LEU A 12 -7.75 -2.14 33.06
N LEU A 13 -8.27 -1.56 34.15
CA LEU A 13 -9.69 -1.70 34.49
C LEU A 13 -10.61 -0.75 33.71
N ALA A 14 -10.08 0.31 33.08
CA ALA A 14 -10.88 1.24 32.28
C ALA A 14 -11.18 0.71 30.86
N ALA A 15 -10.61 -0.41 30.45
CA ALA A 15 -10.78 -0.99 29.11
C ALA A 15 -11.92 -2.02 29.01
N THR A 16 -12.72 -2.24 30.04
CA THR A 16 -13.71 -3.33 30.07
C THR A 16 -15.18 -2.91 30.01
N THR A 17 -15.49 -1.67 29.66
CA THR A 17 -16.90 -1.20 29.68
C THR A 17 -17.45 -0.74 28.33
N PHE A 18 -17.02 -1.31 27.23
CA PHE A 18 -17.72 -1.17 25.94
C PHE A 18 -17.86 -2.55 25.27
N ALA A 19 -18.63 -3.42 25.90
CA ALA A 19 -19.26 -4.55 25.22
C ALA A 19 -20.72 -4.17 25.01
N GLU A 20 -21.01 -3.51 23.93
CA GLU A 20 -22.37 -3.23 23.50
C GLU A 20 -22.86 -4.34 22.58
N ASP A 21 -24.06 -4.80 22.85
CA ASP A 21 -24.78 -5.93 22.29
C ASP A 21 -24.59 -6.18 20.79
N ILE A 22 -23.96 -7.29 20.47
CA ILE A 22 -24.00 -7.91 19.14
C ILE A 22 -25.26 -8.80 19.08
N ASN A 23 -26.44 -8.22 18.93
CA ASN A 23 -27.64 -8.99 18.60
C ASN A 23 -28.70 -8.16 17.89
N THR A 24 -28.33 -7.57 16.73
CA THR A 24 -29.30 -7.28 15.68
C THR A 24 -28.61 -7.33 14.34
N LEU A 25 -28.35 -8.53 13.85
CA LEU A 25 -28.11 -8.74 12.43
C LEU A 25 -29.48 -8.74 11.73
N PRO A 26 -29.82 -7.78 10.91
CA PRO A 26 -30.91 -7.95 9.96
C PRO A 26 -30.45 -8.98 8.94
N LYS A 27 -31.15 -10.11 8.96
CA LYS A 27 -31.11 -11.15 7.95
C LYS A 27 -31.70 -10.57 6.68
N ASP A 28 -30.87 -9.99 5.84
CA ASP A 28 -31.27 -9.66 4.47
C ASP A 28 -30.28 -10.30 3.50
N THR A 29 -30.74 -11.40 2.97
CA THR A 29 -30.17 -12.20 1.93
C THR A 29 -30.25 -11.42 0.61
N THR A 30 -29.13 -11.45 -0.12
CA THR A 30 -28.94 -10.87 -1.45
C THR A 30 -28.67 -9.36 -1.51
N LYS A 31 -27.66 -8.88 -0.81
CA LYS A 31 -26.85 -7.82 -1.37
C LYS A 31 -25.88 -8.47 -2.34
N VAL A 32 -26.22 -8.42 -3.63
CA VAL A 32 -25.22 -8.41 -4.69
C VAL A 32 -24.20 -7.37 -4.22
N ILE A 33 -23.01 -7.81 -3.82
CA ILE A 33 -21.89 -6.91 -3.62
C ILE A 33 -21.60 -6.43 -5.03
N ASP A 34 -22.18 -5.29 -5.37
CA ASP A 34 -21.69 -4.51 -6.49
C ASP A 34 -20.21 -4.33 -6.18
N ILE A 35 -19.39 -5.00 -6.95
CA ILE A 35 -17.95 -4.82 -6.89
C ILE A 35 -17.80 -3.36 -7.28
N GLU A 36 -17.56 -2.51 -6.27
CA GLU A 36 -17.29 -1.09 -6.50
C GLU A 36 -16.30 -1.05 -7.65
N GLU A 37 -16.74 -0.50 -8.75
CA GLU A 37 -15.94 -0.42 -9.97
C GLU A 37 -14.69 0.37 -9.62
N VAL A 38 -13.58 -0.35 -9.44
CA VAL A 38 -12.31 0.27 -9.04
C VAL A 38 -11.86 1.15 -10.20
N VAL A 39 -12.12 2.42 -10.06
CA VAL A 39 -11.61 3.44 -10.98
C VAL A 39 -10.11 3.50 -10.76
N VAL A 40 -9.36 3.03 -11.73
CA VAL A 40 -7.92 3.28 -11.77
C VAL A 40 -7.75 4.78 -12.03
N ILE A 41 -7.44 5.53 -10.99
CA ILE A 41 -7.03 6.92 -11.15
C ILE A 41 -5.60 6.88 -11.71
N ALA A 42 -5.49 6.53 -12.95
CA ALA A 42 -4.34 6.82 -13.74
C ALA A 42 -4.21 8.34 -13.80
N SER A 43 -3.06 8.92 -13.83
CA SER A 43 -2.72 10.35 -14.02
C SER A 43 -3.91 11.25 -14.43
N PRO A 44 -3.94 12.56 -14.17
CA PRO A 44 -5.03 13.46 -14.61
C PRO A 44 -5.43 13.34 -16.08
N LYS A 45 -4.65 12.59 -16.88
CA LYS A 45 -4.90 12.32 -18.29
C LYS A 45 -5.66 11.01 -18.57
N GLU A 46 -5.86 10.16 -17.55
CA GLU A 46 -6.53 8.85 -17.71
C GLU A 46 -7.53 8.62 -16.59
N THR A 47 -8.75 9.06 -16.80
CA THR A 47 -9.93 8.58 -16.07
C THR A 47 -10.56 7.48 -16.91
N GLY A 48 -10.13 6.26 -16.75
CA GLY A 48 -10.69 5.11 -17.45
C GLY A 48 -11.10 4.03 -16.47
N LYS A 49 -12.21 3.37 -16.76
CA LYS A 49 -12.60 2.17 -16.04
C LYS A 49 -11.56 1.07 -16.31
N LEU A 50 -11.24 0.26 -15.31
CA LEU A 50 -10.26 -0.83 -15.44
C LEU A 50 -10.54 -1.75 -16.65
N ARG A 51 -11.82 -1.96 -16.97
CA ARG A 51 -12.28 -2.73 -18.13
C ARG A 51 -11.94 -2.12 -19.49
N GLU A 52 -11.77 -0.81 -19.54
CA GLU A 52 -11.55 -0.06 -20.79
C GLU A 52 -10.06 0.15 -21.07
N LEU A 53 -9.20 -0.18 -20.09
CA LEU A 53 -7.76 -0.06 -20.30
C LEU A 53 -7.24 -1.19 -21.20
N PRO A 54 -6.53 -0.87 -22.27
CA PRO A 54 -5.96 -1.88 -23.18
C PRO A 54 -4.78 -2.66 -22.57
N THR A 55 -4.48 -2.41 -21.32
CA THR A 55 -3.31 -2.95 -20.60
C THR A 55 -3.76 -3.89 -19.49
N ALA A 56 -3.05 -5.00 -19.31
CA ALA A 56 -3.28 -5.89 -18.18
C ALA A 56 -2.85 -5.20 -16.88
N VAL A 57 -3.80 -4.94 -15.99
CA VAL A 57 -3.57 -4.29 -14.71
C VAL A 57 -3.80 -5.27 -13.58
N SER A 58 -2.96 -5.23 -12.56
CA SER A 58 -3.16 -5.88 -11.26
C SER A 58 -3.28 -4.83 -10.20
N LEU A 59 -4.39 -4.85 -9.47
CA LEU A 59 -4.65 -3.95 -8.35
C LEU A 59 -4.43 -4.71 -7.05
N LEU A 60 -3.70 -4.11 -6.14
CA LEU A 60 -3.48 -4.61 -4.78
C LEU A 60 -4.06 -3.58 -3.82
N SER A 61 -5.17 -3.92 -3.21
CA SER A 61 -5.77 -3.08 -2.16
C SER A 61 -5.00 -3.21 -0.84
N GLN A 62 -5.23 -2.30 0.07
CA GLN A 62 -4.67 -2.39 1.42
C GLN A 62 -5.05 -3.71 2.12
N LYS A 63 -6.29 -4.19 1.92
CA LYS A 63 -6.75 -5.47 2.49
C LYS A 63 -5.96 -6.64 1.94
N ASP A 64 -5.69 -6.66 0.63
CA ASP A 64 -4.90 -7.71 -0.01
C ASP A 64 -3.46 -7.71 0.48
N MET A 65 -2.87 -6.53 0.64
CA MET A 65 -1.52 -6.38 1.17
C MET A 65 -1.42 -6.85 2.63
N GLN A 66 -2.40 -6.54 3.47
CA GLN A 66 -2.45 -6.98 4.85
C GLN A 66 -2.68 -8.49 4.97
N ALA A 67 -3.64 -9.05 4.23
CA ALA A 67 -3.96 -10.47 4.24
C ALA A 67 -2.78 -11.34 3.81
N ASN A 68 -1.97 -10.86 2.87
CA ASN A 68 -0.79 -11.56 2.36
C ASN A 68 0.52 -11.10 2.99
N GLN A 69 0.47 -10.25 4.04
CA GLN A 69 1.63 -9.72 4.75
C GLN A 69 2.67 -9.06 3.82
N ILE A 70 2.20 -8.35 2.82
CA ILE A 70 3.06 -7.64 1.87
C ILE A 70 3.55 -6.36 2.53
N THR A 71 4.83 -6.32 2.84
CA THR A 71 5.48 -5.19 3.49
C THR A 71 6.44 -4.44 2.57
N THR A 72 6.83 -5.05 1.46
CA THR A 72 7.76 -4.48 0.49
C THR A 72 7.34 -4.82 -0.94
N LEU A 73 7.86 -4.08 -1.90
CA LEU A 73 7.60 -4.33 -3.32
C LEU A 73 8.12 -5.71 -3.77
N LYS A 74 9.16 -6.24 -3.13
CA LYS A 74 9.68 -7.60 -3.39
C LYS A 74 8.62 -8.66 -3.15
N ASN A 75 7.84 -8.51 -2.08
CA ASN A 75 6.80 -9.49 -1.70
C ASN A 75 5.63 -9.51 -2.69
N VAL A 76 5.45 -8.45 -3.47
CA VAL A 76 4.42 -8.38 -4.53
C VAL A 76 4.66 -9.41 -5.63
N SER A 77 5.92 -9.85 -5.82
CA SER A 77 6.26 -10.90 -6.80
C SER A 77 5.52 -12.22 -6.58
N SER A 78 5.07 -12.49 -5.36
CA SER A 78 4.32 -13.72 -5.04
C SER A 78 2.86 -13.66 -5.48
N LEU A 79 2.28 -12.48 -5.66
CA LEU A 79 0.86 -12.31 -5.98
C LEU A 79 0.60 -11.91 -7.43
N VAL A 80 1.50 -11.13 -8.02
CA VAL A 80 1.28 -10.57 -9.34
C VAL A 80 1.96 -11.42 -10.41
N PRO A 81 1.19 -12.02 -11.33
CA PRO A 81 1.77 -12.85 -12.37
C PRO A 81 2.65 -12.02 -13.31
N ASN A 82 3.75 -12.62 -13.75
CA ASN A 82 4.74 -11.99 -14.62
C ASN A 82 5.42 -10.74 -14.05
N PHE A 83 5.35 -10.56 -12.74
CA PHE A 83 6.10 -9.55 -12.01
C PHE A 83 7.19 -10.25 -11.20
N PHE A 84 8.43 -9.78 -11.33
CA PHE A 84 9.56 -10.36 -10.61
C PHE A 84 10.52 -9.27 -10.13
N MET A 85 10.80 -9.28 -8.84
CA MET A 85 11.79 -8.39 -8.22
C MET A 85 12.74 -9.24 -7.38
N PRO A 86 13.89 -9.64 -7.95
CA PRO A 86 14.87 -10.45 -7.23
C PRO A 86 15.52 -9.65 -6.11
N ASP A 87 15.85 -10.36 -5.04
CA ASP A 87 16.65 -9.78 -3.97
C ASP A 87 18.15 -10.05 -4.22
N TYR A 88 18.88 -9.00 -4.45
CA TYR A 88 20.34 -9.06 -4.63
C TYR A 88 21.11 -8.77 -3.33
N GLY A 89 20.40 -8.71 -2.19
CA GLY A 89 21.02 -8.42 -0.89
C GLY A 89 21.37 -6.95 -0.67
N SER A 90 21.06 -6.06 -1.62
CA SER A 90 21.30 -4.62 -1.51
C SER A 90 20.12 -3.83 -2.08
N ARG A 91 19.74 -2.77 -1.38
CA ARG A 91 18.73 -1.81 -1.85
C ARG A 91 19.17 -1.07 -3.11
N LEU A 92 20.47 -0.81 -3.24
CA LEU A 92 21.03 -0.05 -4.36
C LEU A 92 20.93 -0.78 -5.71
N THR A 93 20.79 -2.10 -5.68
CA THR A 93 20.75 -2.93 -6.88
C THR A 93 19.36 -3.48 -7.20
N SER A 94 18.32 -2.84 -6.73
CA SER A 94 16.94 -3.25 -7.01
C SER A 94 16.67 -3.27 -8.52
N ALA A 95 16.07 -4.35 -9.00
CA ALA A 95 15.68 -4.49 -10.40
C ALA A 95 14.27 -5.08 -10.46
N ILE A 96 13.43 -4.53 -11.31
CA ILE A 96 12.07 -4.99 -11.53
C ILE A 96 11.94 -5.50 -12.96
N TYR A 97 11.31 -6.65 -13.09
CA TYR A 97 11.01 -7.29 -14.37
C TYR A 97 9.51 -7.50 -14.49
N ILE A 98 8.94 -7.07 -15.60
CA ILE A 98 7.56 -7.35 -15.97
C ILE A 98 7.58 -8.06 -17.32
N ARG A 99 7.00 -9.28 -17.39
CA ARG A 99 7.01 -10.12 -18.58
C ARG A 99 8.43 -10.35 -19.13
N GLY A 100 9.43 -10.42 -18.23
CA GLY A 100 10.85 -10.58 -18.61
C GLY A 100 11.55 -9.29 -19.03
N ILE A 101 10.81 -8.19 -19.23
CA ILE A 101 11.40 -6.87 -19.55
C ILE A 101 11.79 -6.17 -18.26
N GLY A 102 13.06 -5.93 -18.09
CA GLY A 102 13.60 -5.27 -16.92
C GLY A 102 15.07 -4.88 -17.16
N SER A 103 15.67 -4.19 -16.21
CA SER A 103 17.08 -3.81 -16.29
C SER A 103 17.75 -3.92 -14.92
N ARG A 104 18.81 -4.68 -14.84
CA ARG A 104 19.66 -4.78 -13.64
C ARG A 104 20.67 -3.62 -13.58
N ILE A 105 21.19 -3.23 -14.71
CA ILE A 105 22.22 -2.18 -14.87
C ILE A 105 21.58 -1.00 -15.60
N ASN A 106 22.08 0.19 -15.40
CA ASN A 106 21.55 1.42 -16.00
C ASN A 106 20.14 1.81 -15.52
N THR A 107 19.43 2.53 -16.38
CA THR A 107 18.09 3.05 -16.09
C THR A 107 17.05 1.93 -15.95
N PRO A 108 16.04 2.09 -15.09
CA PRO A 108 14.98 1.10 -14.98
C PRO A 108 14.16 1.01 -16.27
N ALA A 109 13.70 -0.21 -16.60
CA ALA A 109 12.78 -0.44 -17.71
C ALA A 109 11.32 -0.45 -17.28
N VAL A 110 11.08 -0.52 -15.97
CA VAL A 110 9.77 -0.43 -15.32
C VAL A 110 9.74 0.84 -14.47
N GLY A 111 8.75 1.68 -14.70
CA GLY A 111 8.57 2.93 -13.97
C GLY A 111 7.96 2.70 -12.59
N LEU A 112 8.36 3.50 -11.61
CA LEU A 112 7.72 3.59 -10.31
C LEU A 112 7.24 5.02 -10.10
N TYR A 113 5.97 5.16 -9.75
CA TYR A 113 5.34 6.42 -9.42
C TYR A 113 4.71 6.31 -8.04
N VAL A 114 4.98 7.27 -7.18
CA VAL A 114 4.31 7.41 -5.88
C VAL A 114 3.53 8.72 -5.92
N ASP A 115 2.23 8.64 -5.77
CA ASP A 115 1.30 9.78 -5.86
C ASP A 115 1.54 10.66 -7.11
N ASN A 116 1.72 9.99 -8.26
CA ASN A 116 2.04 10.58 -9.56
C ASN A 116 3.43 11.23 -9.69
N ILE A 117 4.30 11.10 -8.69
CA ILE A 117 5.69 11.56 -8.74
C ILE A 117 6.59 10.40 -9.22
N PRO A 118 7.33 10.56 -10.31
CA PRO A 118 8.19 9.49 -10.81
C PRO A 118 9.45 9.33 -9.95
N TYR A 119 9.74 8.08 -9.59
CA TYR A 119 11.00 7.68 -9.00
C TYR A 119 11.96 7.25 -10.12
N ILE A 120 13.04 7.99 -10.27
CA ILE A 120 13.97 7.82 -11.39
C ILE A 120 15.04 6.78 -11.07
N ASP A 121 15.48 6.73 -9.82
CA ASP A 121 16.56 5.86 -9.38
C ASP A 121 16.03 4.53 -8.83
N LYS A 122 16.66 3.43 -9.21
CA LYS A 122 16.33 2.09 -8.74
C LYS A 122 16.54 1.89 -7.25
N SER A 123 17.49 2.60 -6.64
CA SER A 123 17.76 2.54 -5.21
C SER A 123 16.55 2.93 -4.38
N ALA A 124 15.67 3.76 -4.94
CA ALA A 124 14.42 4.17 -4.30
C ALA A 124 13.27 3.15 -4.43
N PHE A 125 13.46 2.03 -5.15
CA PHE A 125 12.40 1.05 -5.38
C PHE A 125 12.21 0.07 -4.22
N ASP A 126 13.17 -0.02 -3.32
CA ASP A 126 13.08 -0.89 -2.14
C ASP A 126 12.69 -0.07 -0.90
N PHE A 127 11.41 0.11 -0.70
CA PHE A 127 10.85 0.80 0.47
C PHE A 127 9.76 -0.03 1.15
N ASN A 128 9.53 0.24 2.42
CA ASN A 128 8.52 -0.45 3.21
C ASN A 128 7.13 0.17 3.03
N PHE A 129 6.11 -0.68 2.99
CA PHE A 129 4.71 -0.28 2.84
C PHE A 129 4.08 -0.04 4.21
N TYR A 130 4.00 1.21 4.66
CA TYR A 130 3.36 1.54 5.93
C TYR A 130 2.12 2.46 5.78
N ASP A 131 2.08 3.27 4.73
CA ASP A 131 1.00 4.24 4.49
C ASP A 131 0.49 4.14 3.05
N ILE A 132 0.27 2.93 2.57
CA ILE A 132 -0.18 2.69 1.20
C ILE A 132 -1.64 2.27 1.21
N GLU A 133 -2.43 2.97 0.42
CA GLU A 133 -3.83 2.66 0.18
C GLU A 133 -3.97 1.57 -0.90
N ARG A 134 -3.24 1.73 -2.00
CA ARG A 134 -3.34 0.85 -3.17
C ARG A 134 -2.06 0.85 -3.99
N ILE A 135 -1.80 -0.28 -4.65
CA ILE A 135 -0.74 -0.40 -5.66
C ILE A 135 -1.37 -0.89 -6.95
N ASP A 136 -1.13 -0.15 -8.03
CA ASP A 136 -1.56 -0.50 -9.37
C ASP A 136 -0.34 -0.91 -10.20
N ILE A 137 -0.36 -2.12 -10.76
CA ILE A 137 0.72 -2.65 -11.58
C ILE A 137 0.21 -2.83 -13.01
N LEU A 138 0.65 -1.94 -13.89
CA LEU A 138 0.33 -1.97 -15.32
C LEU A 138 1.39 -2.79 -16.04
N ARG A 139 0.99 -3.93 -16.58
CA ARG A 139 1.90 -4.89 -17.22
C ARG A 139 1.90 -4.73 -18.72
N GLY A 140 2.80 -3.91 -19.22
CA GLY A 140 2.98 -3.60 -20.64
C GLY A 140 3.52 -2.19 -20.84
N PRO A 141 3.94 -1.84 -22.06
CA PRO A 141 4.55 -0.56 -22.34
C PRO A 141 3.59 0.60 -22.09
N GLN A 142 4.07 1.60 -21.36
CA GLN A 142 3.32 2.80 -20.98
C GLN A 142 4.06 4.09 -21.42
N GLY A 143 4.98 3.97 -22.37
CA GLY A 143 5.85 5.05 -22.76
C GLY A 143 5.16 6.29 -23.36
N THR A 144 4.01 6.11 -23.98
CA THR A 144 3.23 7.21 -24.59
C THR A 144 2.66 8.18 -23.54
N LEU A 145 2.28 7.67 -22.38
CA LEU A 145 1.64 8.46 -21.32
C LEU A 145 2.62 8.88 -20.22
N TYR A 146 3.52 7.98 -19.86
CA TYR A 146 4.43 8.16 -18.72
C TYR A 146 5.88 8.40 -19.13
N GLY A 147 6.18 8.31 -20.43
CA GLY A 147 7.49 8.63 -20.97
C GLY A 147 8.55 7.56 -20.68
N ARG A 148 9.76 8.02 -20.34
CA ARG A 148 10.93 7.14 -20.16
C ARG A 148 10.73 6.14 -19.02
N ASN A 149 11.48 5.05 -19.05
CA ASN A 149 11.55 4.01 -18.03
C ASN A 149 10.27 3.17 -17.85
N THR A 150 9.35 3.22 -18.82
CA THR A 150 8.06 2.50 -18.73
C THR A 150 7.84 1.53 -19.90
N MET A 151 8.93 0.99 -20.43
CA MET A 151 8.91 0.05 -21.55
C MET A 151 8.36 -1.32 -21.15
N GLY A 152 8.70 -1.83 -19.96
CA GLY A 152 8.20 -3.10 -19.43
C GLY A 152 6.86 -2.96 -18.72
N GLY A 153 6.59 -1.80 -18.16
CA GLY A 153 5.39 -1.53 -17.39
C GLY A 153 5.55 -0.37 -16.43
N LEU A 154 4.53 -0.20 -15.59
CA LEU A 154 4.44 0.88 -14.63
C LEU A 154 3.89 0.37 -13.31
N ILE A 155 4.47 0.81 -12.21
CA ILE A 155 3.98 0.60 -10.86
C ILE A 155 3.53 1.95 -10.31
N LYS A 156 2.27 2.04 -9.91
CA LYS A 156 1.74 3.23 -9.25
C LYS A 156 1.40 2.87 -7.80
N VAL A 157 1.96 3.61 -6.90
CA VAL A 157 1.70 3.51 -5.47
C VAL A 157 0.88 4.72 -5.07
N HIS A 158 -0.24 4.48 -4.43
CA HIS A 158 -1.12 5.51 -3.91
C HIS A 158 -1.03 5.49 -2.39
N THR A 159 -0.63 6.59 -1.80
CA THR A 159 -0.67 6.76 -0.35
C THR A 159 -2.06 7.16 0.10
N ARG A 160 -2.37 6.89 1.37
CA ARG A 160 -3.67 7.23 1.92
C ARG A 160 -3.82 8.75 2.08
N SER A 161 -4.88 9.28 1.51
CA SER A 161 -5.15 10.71 1.60
C SER A 161 -5.78 11.11 2.93
N PRO A 162 -5.25 12.12 3.64
CA PRO A 162 -5.87 12.65 4.85
C PRO A 162 -7.20 13.39 4.59
N PHE A 163 -7.54 13.65 3.33
CA PHE A 163 -8.85 14.20 2.97
C PHE A 163 -9.95 13.13 2.95
N SER A 164 -9.62 11.90 2.60
CA SER A 164 -10.57 10.78 2.52
C SER A 164 -10.63 9.95 3.80
N TYR A 165 -9.55 9.92 4.56
CA TYR A 165 -9.45 9.14 5.79
C TYR A 165 -8.97 9.99 6.95
N GLN A 166 -9.62 9.82 8.12
CA GLN A 166 -9.24 10.45 9.37
C GLN A 166 -9.12 9.40 10.46
N GLY A 167 -8.10 9.52 11.29
CA GLY A 167 -7.87 8.59 12.39
C GLY A 167 -6.40 8.38 12.69
N THR A 168 -6.14 7.43 13.59
CA THR A 168 -4.79 7.04 13.98
C THR A 168 -4.62 5.56 13.73
N ASP A 169 -3.69 5.20 12.88
CA ASP A 169 -3.32 3.82 12.60
C ASP A 169 -2.08 3.44 13.42
N VAL A 170 -2.23 2.39 14.21
CA VAL A 170 -1.11 1.81 14.97
C VAL A 170 -0.92 0.38 14.50
N LYS A 171 0.28 0.05 14.03
CA LYS A 171 0.62 -1.30 13.61
C LYS A 171 1.85 -1.78 14.36
N LEU A 172 1.69 -2.86 15.11
CA LEU A 172 2.77 -3.56 15.79
C LEU A 172 2.95 -4.92 15.15
N SER A 173 4.18 -5.26 14.79
CA SER A 173 4.50 -6.56 14.21
C SER A 173 5.65 -7.20 14.97
N TYR A 174 5.49 -8.48 15.26
CA TYR A 174 6.49 -9.28 15.95
C TYR A 174 6.67 -10.63 15.24
N GLY A 175 7.89 -10.95 14.89
CA GLY A 175 8.25 -12.22 14.26
C GLY A 175 9.18 -13.04 15.14
N THR A 176 8.71 -14.20 15.62
CA THR A 176 9.45 -15.05 16.55
C THR A 176 10.69 -15.67 15.92
N LYS A 177 10.63 -16.10 14.65
CA LYS A 177 11.69 -16.82 13.98
C LYS A 177 12.91 -15.96 13.62
N SER A 178 12.69 -14.66 13.33
CA SER A 178 13.75 -13.72 12.90
C SER A 178 14.01 -12.60 13.88
N ASN A 179 13.42 -12.62 15.08
CA ASN A 179 13.43 -11.51 16.03
C ASN A 179 13.00 -10.17 15.41
N TYR A 180 12.17 -10.26 14.37
CA TYR A 180 11.65 -9.08 13.68
C TYR A 180 10.67 -8.32 14.58
N ARG A 181 10.93 -7.05 14.76
CA ARG A 181 10.04 -6.14 15.51
C ARG A 181 9.83 -4.90 14.69
N SER A 182 8.59 -4.53 14.48
CA SER A 182 8.28 -3.24 13.87
C SER A 182 7.10 -2.58 14.57
N ALA A 183 7.16 -1.28 14.66
CA ALA A 183 6.10 -0.44 15.16
C ALA A 183 5.91 0.72 14.18
N SER A 184 4.70 0.94 13.73
CA SER A 184 4.36 2.12 12.95
C SER A 184 3.15 2.82 13.56
N LEU A 185 3.20 4.14 13.53
CA LEU A 185 2.13 5.01 13.98
C LEU A 185 1.92 6.06 12.89
N THR A 186 0.69 6.22 12.43
CA THR A 186 0.35 7.27 11.48
C THR A 186 -0.96 7.92 11.91
N HIS A 187 -0.96 9.24 11.99
CA HIS A 187 -2.13 10.04 12.33
C HIS A 187 -2.54 10.89 11.13
N TYR A 188 -3.85 10.87 10.82
CA TYR A 188 -4.44 11.63 9.73
C TYR A 188 -5.48 12.58 10.31
N HIS A 189 -5.34 13.85 9.98
CA HIS A 189 -6.28 14.86 10.44
C HIS A 189 -6.63 15.83 9.32
N ARG A 190 -7.92 16.08 9.14
CA ARG A 190 -8.45 17.08 8.23
C ARG A 190 -8.96 18.24 9.05
N TRP A 191 -8.37 19.40 8.87
CA TRP A 191 -8.75 20.63 9.57
C TRP A 191 -9.84 21.39 8.82
N SER A 192 -9.74 21.45 7.50
CA SER A 192 -10.72 22.10 6.63
C SER A 192 -10.77 21.40 5.26
N ASP A 193 -11.68 21.86 4.40
CA ASP A 193 -11.76 21.34 3.04
C ASP A 193 -10.51 21.62 2.19
N CYS A 194 -9.72 22.62 2.61
CA CYS A 194 -8.49 23.00 1.90
C CYS A 194 -7.21 22.56 2.62
N PHE A 195 -7.32 22.10 3.88
CA PHE A 195 -6.13 21.75 4.67
C PHE A 195 -6.32 20.43 5.44
N ALA A 196 -5.46 19.49 5.15
CA ALA A 196 -5.34 18.23 5.87
C ALA A 196 -3.87 17.84 5.96
N PHE A 197 -3.51 17.08 7.00
CA PHE A 197 -2.15 16.59 7.16
C PHE A 197 -2.14 15.14 7.61
N SER A 198 -1.08 14.44 7.27
CA SER A 198 -0.73 13.14 7.84
C SER A 198 0.67 13.22 8.44
N ALA A 199 0.83 12.63 9.61
CA ALA A 199 2.12 12.52 10.27
C ALA A 199 2.28 11.09 10.77
N GLY A 200 3.38 10.48 10.41
CA GLY A 200 3.64 9.10 10.77
C GLY A 200 5.11 8.77 10.89
N GLY A 201 5.38 7.61 11.50
CA GLY A 201 6.72 7.07 11.67
C GLY A 201 6.70 5.53 11.70
N TYR A 202 7.85 4.97 11.39
CA TYR A 202 8.08 3.54 11.33
C TYR A 202 9.39 3.20 12.05
#